data_202604113d73a0337e542dd7439ae01c
#
_entry.id   202604113d73a0337e542dd7439ae01c
#
_cell.length_a   1.000
_cell.length_b   1.000
_cell.length_c   1.000
_cell.angle_alpha   90.00
_cell.angle_beta   90.00
_cell.angle_gamma   90.00
#
_symmetry.space_group_name_H-M   'P 1'
#
loop_
_entity.id
_entity.type
_entity.pdbx_description
1 polymer ?
#
loop_
_entity_poly.entity_id
_entity_poly.type
_entity_poly.pdbx_seq_one_letter_code
_entity_poly.pdbx_strand_id
1 'polypeptide(L)'
;MQSIKLNEAIMYCFGTPLFKARIRDHGPMNAELAKFLQKERSLDPEKHMSAVGGWQGSKELFHQDHPALNRLKGHVTKAVIAVTSTYFGQPLDPAKCTVTGEMWGNIIPNGGYTKLHNHSKSHWSGVYYIDVSKMDENRSPENGCIEFVDPRSFPTAFHHPKFSMLPGMTVKPEDGLMVLFPGWLNHYVHPYYGPAERISIAFNMMIRVDE
;
A
#
# COMPACT_ATOMS: atom_id res chain seq x y z
N MET A 1 0.30 -48.37 -15.44
CA MET A 1 -0.21 -46.98 -15.31
C MET A 1 0.85 -46.16 -14.64
N GLN A 2 1.38 -45.12 -15.33
CA GLN A 2 2.25 -44.15 -14.67
C GLN A 2 1.44 -43.37 -13.64
N SER A 3 1.86 -43.30 -12.40
CA SER A 3 1.22 -42.52 -11.35
C SER A 3 1.41 -41.02 -11.65
N ILE A 4 0.34 -40.26 -11.74
CA ILE A 4 0.38 -38.81 -11.88
C ILE A 4 0.87 -38.22 -10.55
N LYS A 5 1.94 -37.43 -10.58
CA LYS A 5 2.39 -36.67 -9.42
C LYS A 5 1.50 -35.41 -9.33
N LEU A 6 0.44 -35.50 -8.56
CA LEU A 6 -0.61 -34.47 -8.49
C LEU A 6 -0.07 -33.08 -8.13
N ASN A 7 0.95 -32.99 -7.26
CA ASN A 7 1.54 -31.69 -6.87
C ASN A 7 2.28 -30.99 -8.03
N GLU A 8 2.79 -31.73 -9.00
CA GLU A 8 3.46 -31.19 -10.20
C GLU A 8 2.46 -30.79 -11.30
N ALA A 9 1.20 -31.23 -11.16
CA ALA A 9 0.11 -30.91 -12.11
C ALA A 9 -0.69 -29.65 -11.73
N ILE A 10 -0.40 -29.01 -10.58
CA ILE A 10 -1.10 -27.82 -10.12
C ILE A 10 -0.41 -26.57 -10.68
N MET A 11 -1.19 -25.72 -11.35
CA MET A 11 -0.76 -24.43 -11.85
C MET A 11 -1.63 -23.33 -11.24
N TYR A 12 -1.00 -22.26 -10.74
CA TYR A 12 -1.70 -21.10 -10.24
C TYR A 12 -1.97 -20.10 -11.39
N CYS A 13 -3.24 -19.82 -11.64
CA CYS A 13 -3.68 -18.84 -12.62
C CYS A 13 -4.19 -17.59 -11.92
N PHE A 14 -3.87 -16.40 -12.45
CA PHE A 14 -4.39 -15.12 -11.97
C PHE A 14 -4.06 -14.80 -10.50
N GLY A 15 -2.88 -15.21 -10.04
CA GLY A 15 -2.37 -14.83 -8.72
C GLY A 15 -2.22 -13.30 -8.61
N THR A 16 -2.76 -12.70 -7.54
CA THR A 16 -2.60 -11.26 -7.26
C THR A 16 -1.47 -11.09 -6.26
N PRO A 17 -0.34 -10.46 -6.65
CA PRO A 17 0.77 -10.25 -5.74
C PRO A 17 0.43 -9.14 -4.73
N LEU A 18 0.77 -9.37 -3.48
CA LEU A 18 0.74 -8.37 -2.43
C LEU A 18 2.10 -8.35 -1.73
N PHE A 19 2.81 -7.24 -1.83
CA PHE A 19 4.05 -7.02 -1.09
C PHE A 19 3.74 -6.37 0.25
N LYS A 20 4.30 -6.92 1.32
CA LYS A 20 4.20 -6.40 2.68
C LYS A 20 5.56 -6.49 3.35
N ALA A 21 6.15 -5.34 3.68
CA ALA A 21 7.43 -5.30 4.40
C ALA A 21 7.52 -4.10 5.33
N ARG A 22 8.15 -4.28 6.48
CA ARG A 22 8.43 -3.20 7.42
C ARG A 22 9.85 -2.69 7.20
N ILE A 23 10.01 -1.38 7.02
CA ILE A 23 11.32 -0.75 6.93
C ILE A 23 11.97 -0.78 8.31
N ARG A 24 13.20 -1.30 8.38
CA ARG A 24 14.00 -1.26 9.62
C ARG A 24 14.41 0.17 9.93
N ASP A 25 14.58 0.50 11.21
CA ASP A 25 15.05 1.81 11.68
C ASP A 25 14.25 2.99 11.10
N HIS A 26 12.93 2.79 10.89
CA HIS A 26 12.01 3.76 10.30
C HIS A 26 11.79 5.00 11.17
N GLY A 27 11.99 4.91 12.49
CA GLY A 27 11.63 5.96 13.45
C GLY A 27 12.13 7.38 13.09
N PRO A 28 13.43 7.61 12.84
CA PRO A 28 13.92 8.93 12.44
C PRO A 28 13.31 9.45 11.13
N MET A 29 13.16 8.59 10.12
CA MET A 29 12.53 8.95 8.86
C MET A 29 11.05 9.29 9.06
N ASN A 30 10.33 8.51 9.85
CA ASN A 30 8.93 8.76 10.16
C ASN A 30 8.73 10.10 10.88
N ALA A 31 9.57 10.42 11.85
CA ALA A 31 9.49 11.69 12.57
C ALA A 31 9.68 12.90 11.64
N GLU A 32 10.61 12.81 10.69
CA GLU A 32 10.84 13.86 9.69
C GLU A 32 9.66 13.96 8.69
N LEU A 33 9.15 12.81 8.19
CA LEU A 33 8.01 12.76 7.28
C LEU A 33 6.73 13.29 7.93
N ALA A 34 6.47 12.94 9.19
CA ALA A 34 5.31 13.46 9.93
C ALA A 34 5.35 14.99 10.04
N LYS A 35 6.50 15.56 10.45
CA LYS A 35 6.69 17.02 10.52
C LYS A 35 6.51 17.69 9.15
N PHE A 36 7.07 17.09 8.13
CA PHE A 36 6.96 17.57 6.75
C PHE A 36 5.49 17.63 6.31
N LEU A 37 4.72 16.54 6.47
CA LEU A 37 3.30 16.50 6.08
C LEU A 37 2.42 17.43 6.90
N GLN A 38 2.69 17.61 8.19
CA GLN A 38 1.98 18.57 9.04
C GLN A 38 2.21 20.02 8.53
N LYS A 39 3.43 20.34 8.10
CA LYS A 39 3.75 21.63 7.48
C LYS A 39 3.02 21.80 6.15
N GLU A 40 3.04 20.80 5.27
CA GLU A 40 2.32 20.83 3.99
C GLU A 40 0.81 21.10 4.22
N ARG A 41 0.19 20.40 5.18
CA ARG A 41 -1.20 20.62 5.54
C ARG A 41 -1.46 22.03 6.04
N SER A 42 -0.55 22.61 6.81
CA SER A 42 -0.72 23.98 7.32
C SER A 42 -0.72 25.04 6.20
N LEU A 43 -0.05 24.75 5.08
CA LEU A 43 0.01 25.63 3.91
C LEU A 43 -1.18 25.46 2.96
N ASP A 44 -1.81 24.28 2.95
CA ASP A 44 -2.95 23.96 2.06
C ASP A 44 -3.93 23.02 2.80
N PRO A 45 -4.75 23.55 3.73
CA PRO A 45 -5.57 22.73 4.62
C PRO A 45 -6.81 22.12 3.94
N GLU A 46 -7.26 22.64 2.80
CA GLU A 46 -8.54 22.27 2.19
C GLU A 46 -8.46 21.17 1.11
N LYS A 47 -7.31 20.52 0.93
CA LYS A 47 -7.19 19.44 -0.05
C LYS A 47 -7.86 18.16 0.41
N HIS A 48 -8.93 17.78 -0.30
CA HIS A 48 -9.66 16.52 -0.13
C HIS A 48 -9.86 15.85 -1.50
N MET A 49 -9.49 14.56 -1.63
CA MET A 49 -9.77 13.78 -2.86
C MET A 49 -10.55 12.50 -2.53
N SER A 50 -9.88 11.38 -2.27
CA SER A 50 -10.52 10.09 -1.94
C SER A 50 -10.73 9.88 -0.45
N ALA A 51 -9.99 10.59 0.41
CA ALA A 51 -10.12 10.52 1.85
C ALA A 51 -11.38 11.27 2.32
N VAL A 52 -12.21 10.60 3.12
CA VAL A 52 -13.38 11.20 3.75
C VAL A 52 -13.02 11.63 5.17
N GLY A 53 -13.23 12.90 5.48
CA GLY A 53 -12.95 13.48 6.80
C GLY A 53 -11.47 13.71 7.10
N GLY A 54 -10.55 13.47 6.15
CA GLY A 54 -9.12 13.65 6.34
C GLY A 54 -8.49 14.61 5.32
N TRP A 55 -7.24 14.98 5.56
CA TRP A 55 -6.44 15.76 4.63
C TRP A 55 -5.66 14.83 3.68
N GLN A 56 -5.63 15.19 2.41
CA GLN A 56 -4.83 14.54 1.37
C GLN A 56 -4.04 15.60 0.63
N GLY A 57 -2.72 15.51 0.67
CA GLY A 57 -1.80 16.45 0.03
C GLY A 57 -1.76 16.36 -1.50
N SER A 58 -0.93 17.21 -2.11
CA SER A 58 -0.68 17.14 -3.54
C SER A 58 0.05 15.84 -3.91
N LYS A 59 -0.12 15.39 -5.16
CA LYS A 59 0.50 14.16 -5.68
C LYS A 59 1.97 14.34 -6.08
N GLU A 60 2.55 15.49 -5.76
CA GLU A 60 3.87 15.91 -6.24
C GLU A 60 5.04 15.49 -5.33
N LEU A 61 4.78 14.76 -4.24
CA LEU A 61 5.84 14.39 -3.28
C LEU A 61 6.96 13.55 -3.91
N PHE A 62 6.67 12.82 -4.99
CA PHE A 62 7.69 12.07 -5.71
C PHE A 62 8.73 12.98 -6.37
N HIS A 63 8.35 14.19 -6.74
CA HIS A 63 9.20 15.18 -7.42
C HIS A 63 9.87 16.18 -6.47
N GLN A 64 9.43 16.22 -5.20
CA GLN A 64 10.01 17.14 -4.20
C GLN A 64 11.35 16.62 -3.69
N ASP A 65 12.31 17.52 -3.49
CA ASP A 65 13.62 17.21 -2.88
C ASP A 65 13.59 17.47 -1.38
N HIS A 66 13.46 16.37 -0.61
CA HIS A 66 13.51 16.39 0.86
C HIS A 66 14.20 15.11 1.36
N PRO A 67 15.16 15.19 2.32
CA PRO A 67 15.97 14.05 2.73
C PRO A 67 15.16 12.80 3.11
N ALA A 68 14.10 12.97 3.91
CA ALA A 68 13.25 11.84 4.33
C ALA A 68 12.41 11.28 3.17
N LEU A 69 11.90 12.14 2.26
CA LEU A 69 11.22 11.68 1.05
C LEU A 69 12.18 10.93 0.12
N ASN A 70 13.41 11.40 -0.04
CA ASN A 70 14.40 10.73 -0.89
C ASN A 70 14.74 9.32 -0.35
N ARG A 71 14.84 9.16 0.98
CA ARG A 71 14.97 7.84 1.61
C ARG A 71 13.76 6.95 1.31
N LEU A 72 12.55 7.46 1.49
CA LEU A 72 11.33 6.72 1.21
C LEU A 72 11.21 6.34 -0.28
N LYS A 73 11.49 7.27 -1.20
CA LYS A 73 11.53 6.99 -2.66
C LYS A 73 12.48 5.85 -3.00
N GLY A 74 13.67 5.84 -2.38
CA GLY A 74 14.63 4.75 -2.55
C GLY A 74 14.08 3.38 -2.12
N HIS A 75 13.34 3.33 -1.01
CA HIS A 75 12.67 2.09 -0.56
C HIS A 75 11.53 1.69 -1.51
N VAL A 76 10.70 2.64 -1.94
CA VAL A 76 9.59 2.39 -2.88
C VAL A 76 10.14 1.87 -4.22
N THR A 77 11.16 2.51 -4.79
CA THR A 77 11.80 2.08 -6.04
C THR A 77 12.31 0.65 -5.95
N LYS A 78 13.04 0.30 -4.88
CA LYS A 78 13.52 -1.06 -4.66
C LYS A 78 12.39 -2.07 -4.53
N ALA A 79 11.31 -1.72 -3.81
CA ALA A 79 10.15 -2.58 -3.65
C ALA A 79 9.43 -2.82 -4.99
N VAL A 80 9.25 -1.77 -5.81
CA VAL A 80 8.64 -1.86 -7.14
C VAL A 80 9.43 -2.80 -8.06
N ILE A 81 10.75 -2.64 -8.11
CA ILE A 81 11.62 -3.51 -8.92
C ILE A 81 11.53 -4.96 -8.42
N ALA A 82 11.63 -5.18 -7.11
CA ALA A 82 11.60 -6.51 -6.51
C ALA A 82 10.26 -7.23 -6.75
N VAL A 83 9.13 -6.56 -6.54
CA VAL A 83 7.82 -7.16 -6.75
C VAL A 83 7.56 -7.44 -8.24
N THR A 84 8.03 -6.56 -9.13
CA THR A 84 7.93 -6.75 -10.58
C THR A 84 8.76 -7.97 -11.01
N SER A 85 10.02 -8.08 -10.56
CA SER A 85 10.87 -9.25 -10.80
C SER A 85 10.20 -10.55 -10.37
N THR A 86 9.66 -10.57 -9.16
CA THR A 86 9.01 -11.76 -8.60
C THR A 86 7.73 -12.11 -9.36
N TYR A 87 6.91 -11.11 -9.70
CA TYR A 87 5.63 -11.32 -10.39
C TYR A 87 5.81 -11.92 -11.79
N PHE A 88 6.82 -11.46 -12.53
CA PHE A 88 7.10 -11.98 -13.87
C PHE A 88 8.08 -13.17 -13.86
N GLY A 89 8.60 -13.60 -12.71
CA GLY A 89 9.52 -14.73 -12.58
C GLY A 89 10.88 -14.48 -13.23
N GLN A 90 11.27 -13.22 -13.43
CA GLN A 90 12.54 -12.84 -14.07
C GLN A 90 13.25 -11.78 -13.23
N PRO A 91 14.54 -11.97 -12.90
CA PRO A 91 15.33 -10.97 -12.21
C PRO A 91 15.51 -9.74 -13.12
N LEU A 92 15.17 -8.58 -12.59
CA LEU A 92 15.40 -7.29 -13.27
C LEU A 92 16.70 -6.67 -12.78
N ASP A 93 17.50 -6.14 -13.71
CA ASP A 93 18.67 -5.31 -13.37
C ASP A 93 18.18 -3.91 -12.95
N PRO A 94 18.41 -3.48 -11.68
CA PRO A 94 18.01 -2.15 -11.24
C PRO A 94 18.57 -1.00 -12.06
N ALA A 95 19.76 -1.17 -12.67
CA ALA A 95 20.38 -0.15 -13.51
C ALA A 95 19.62 0.07 -14.83
N LYS A 96 18.84 -0.92 -15.27
CA LYS A 96 17.99 -0.84 -16.46
C LYS A 96 16.53 -0.49 -16.14
N CYS A 97 16.20 -0.22 -14.88
CA CYS A 97 14.85 0.08 -14.45
C CYS A 97 14.67 1.57 -14.15
N THR A 98 13.69 2.18 -14.79
CA THR A 98 13.21 3.53 -14.46
C THR A 98 11.87 3.43 -13.77
N VAL A 99 11.79 3.90 -12.50
CA VAL A 99 10.55 3.99 -11.72
C VAL A 99 10.15 5.44 -11.62
N THR A 100 8.92 5.75 -12.04
CA THR A 100 8.31 7.09 -11.97
C THR A 100 6.93 7.00 -11.35
N GLY A 101 6.37 8.11 -10.89
CA GLY A 101 5.01 8.08 -10.37
C GLY A 101 4.62 9.29 -9.55
N GLU A 102 3.57 9.11 -8.79
CA GLU A 102 2.97 10.10 -7.90
C GLU A 102 3.06 9.61 -6.46
N MET A 103 3.28 10.54 -5.51
CA MET A 103 3.21 10.27 -4.07
C MET A 103 2.45 11.41 -3.39
N TRP A 104 1.65 11.09 -2.37
CA TRP A 104 0.91 12.09 -1.59
C TRP A 104 0.74 11.68 -0.13
N GLY A 105 0.73 12.68 0.74
CA GLY A 105 0.45 12.49 2.17
C GLY A 105 -1.04 12.34 2.46
N ASN A 106 -1.36 11.53 3.46
CA ASN A 106 -2.68 11.41 4.04
C ASN A 106 -2.59 11.61 5.56
N ILE A 107 -3.41 12.50 6.11
CA ILE A 107 -3.58 12.71 7.55
C ILE A 107 -5.05 12.51 7.85
N ILE A 108 -5.37 11.41 8.52
CA ILE A 108 -6.73 10.93 8.75
C ILE A 108 -7.07 11.03 10.23
N PRO A 109 -8.03 11.88 10.62
CA PRO A 109 -8.49 11.99 11.99
C PRO A 109 -9.45 10.85 12.37
N ASN A 110 -9.85 10.83 13.64
CA ASN A 110 -10.84 9.90 14.17
C ASN A 110 -12.12 9.88 13.32
N GLY A 111 -12.56 8.70 12.90
CA GLY A 111 -13.72 8.46 12.04
C GLY A 111 -13.45 8.61 10.53
N GLY A 112 -12.27 9.11 10.13
CA GLY A 112 -11.92 9.24 8.72
C GLY A 112 -11.63 7.90 8.05
N TYR A 113 -11.91 7.82 6.73
CA TYR A 113 -11.76 6.59 5.95
C TYR A 113 -11.48 6.89 4.47
N THR A 114 -11.20 5.85 3.68
CA THR A 114 -11.06 5.99 2.22
C THR A 114 -12.07 5.09 1.51
N LYS A 115 -12.80 5.65 0.55
CA LYS A 115 -13.81 4.93 -0.23
C LYS A 115 -13.17 3.84 -1.11
N LEU A 116 -13.99 2.88 -1.55
CA LEU A 116 -13.59 1.85 -2.53
C LEU A 116 -13.14 2.52 -3.84
N HIS A 117 -11.94 2.18 -4.29
CA HIS A 117 -11.33 2.72 -5.51
C HIS A 117 -10.18 1.83 -5.99
N ASN A 118 -9.60 2.19 -7.13
CA ASN A 118 -8.36 1.63 -7.66
C ASN A 118 -7.53 2.72 -8.37
N HIS A 119 -6.36 2.34 -8.85
CA HIS A 119 -5.41 3.20 -9.55
C HIS A 119 -5.00 2.57 -10.90
N SER A 120 -5.97 2.27 -11.75
CA SER A 120 -5.80 1.52 -13.02
C SER A 120 -4.84 2.16 -14.03
N LYS A 121 -4.41 3.40 -13.81
CA LYS A 121 -3.40 4.09 -14.64
C LYS A 121 -1.96 3.85 -14.18
N SER A 122 -1.74 3.09 -13.11
CA SER A 122 -0.42 2.74 -12.59
C SER A 122 -0.19 1.23 -12.59
N HIS A 123 1.07 0.81 -12.72
CA HIS A 123 1.43 -0.61 -12.61
C HIS A 123 1.27 -1.08 -11.17
N TRP A 124 1.80 -0.29 -10.24
CA TRP A 124 1.79 -0.56 -8.81
C TRP A 124 1.21 0.61 -8.04
N SER A 125 0.46 0.31 -7.02
CA SER A 125 0.01 1.26 -6.00
C SER A 125 0.45 0.79 -4.63
N GLY A 126 0.53 1.70 -3.67
CA GLY A 126 0.92 1.31 -2.33
C GLY A 126 0.75 2.40 -1.30
N VAL A 127 1.03 2.02 -0.06
CA VAL A 127 0.98 2.90 1.09
C VAL A 127 2.16 2.61 2.02
N TYR A 128 2.73 3.67 2.58
CA TYR A 128 3.69 3.62 3.67
C TYR A 128 3.10 4.28 4.91
N TYR A 129 3.08 3.57 6.04
CA TYR A 129 2.52 4.06 7.28
C TYR A 129 3.58 4.73 8.14
N ILE A 130 3.33 5.99 8.49
CA ILE A 130 4.27 6.85 9.23
C ILE A 130 3.96 6.84 10.72
N ASP A 131 2.70 7.12 11.08
CA ASP A 131 2.24 7.13 12.46
C ASP A 131 0.81 6.57 12.54
N VAL A 132 0.68 5.42 13.18
CA VAL A 132 -0.57 4.73 13.49
C VAL A 132 -0.59 4.24 14.95
N SER A 133 0.40 4.66 15.74
CA SER A 133 0.72 4.14 17.06
C SER A 133 -0.38 4.34 18.12
N LYS A 134 -1.32 5.25 17.87
CA LYS A 134 -2.43 5.56 18.79
C LYS A 134 -3.78 5.06 18.29
N MET A 135 -3.79 4.04 17.46
CA MET A 135 -5.01 3.38 17.02
C MET A 135 -5.69 2.67 18.20
N ASP A 136 -7.01 2.85 18.36
CA ASP A 136 -7.79 2.12 19.38
C ASP A 136 -8.01 0.67 18.93
N GLU A 137 -7.20 -0.24 19.43
CA GLU A 137 -7.23 -1.66 19.08
C GLU A 137 -8.49 -2.39 19.58
N ASN A 138 -9.23 -1.81 20.54
CA ASN A 138 -10.45 -2.41 21.10
C ASN A 138 -11.70 -2.01 20.31
N ARG A 139 -11.60 -1.05 19.38
CA ARG A 139 -12.76 -0.53 18.65
C ARG A 139 -13.31 -1.50 17.62
N SER A 140 -12.44 -2.07 16.79
CA SER A 140 -12.74 -3.06 15.75
C SER A 140 -11.44 -3.73 15.30
N PRO A 141 -11.44 -5.02 14.99
CA PRO A 141 -10.29 -5.69 14.40
C PRO A 141 -9.87 -5.10 13.05
N GLU A 142 -10.80 -4.46 12.31
CA GLU A 142 -10.53 -3.79 11.03
C GLU A 142 -10.18 -2.30 11.16
N ASN A 143 -10.09 -1.76 12.41
CA ASN A 143 -9.82 -0.35 12.63
C ASN A 143 -8.62 0.15 11.79
N GLY A 144 -8.86 1.11 10.88
CA GLY A 144 -7.86 1.71 10.02
C GLY A 144 -7.17 0.76 9.03
N CYS A 145 -7.61 -0.50 8.93
CA CYS A 145 -7.05 -1.48 7.98
C CYS A 145 -7.32 -1.08 6.53
N ILE A 146 -6.37 -1.38 5.65
CA ILE A 146 -6.66 -1.44 4.22
C ILE A 146 -7.24 -2.81 3.89
N GLU A 147 -8.31 -2.84 3.11
CA GLU A 147 -8.93 -4.08 2.62
C GLU A 147 -8.90 -4.11 1.10
N PHE A 148 -8.45 -5.25 0.57
CA PHE A 148 -8.40 -5.57 -0.85
C PHE A 148 -9.58 -6.46 -1.20
N VAL A 149 -10.30 -6.12 -2.28
CA VAL A 149 -11.46 -6.86 -2.75
C VAL A 149 -11.02 -7.86 -3.82
N ASP A 150 -11.47 -9.12 -3.70
CA ASP A 150 -11.21 -10.14 -4.73
C ASP A 150 -11.80 -9.66 -6.07
N PRO A 151 -10.97 -9.51 -7.13
CA PRO A 151 -11.43 -9.00 -8.43
C PRO A 151 -12.30 -9.98 -9.21
N ARG A 152 -12.35 -11.25 -8.79
CA ARG A 152 -13.14 -12.27 -9.48
C ARG A 152 -14.63 -12.07 -9.17
N SER A 153 -15.46 -12.20 -10.20
CA SER A 153 -16.91 -12.20 -10.03
C SER A 153 -17.34 -13.44 -9.26
N PHE A 154 -18.16 -13.26 -8.23
CA PHE A 154 -18.70 -14.34 -7.40
C PHE A 154 -17.62 -15.22 -6.73
N PRO A 155 -16.74 -14.66 -5.91
CA PRO A 155 -15.78 -15.46 -5.18
C PRO A 155 -16.53 -16.44 -4.28
N THR A 156 -16.31 -17.73 -4.46
CA THR A 156 -16.90 -18.76 -3.59
C THR A 156 -16.15 -18.75 -2.27
N ALA A 157 -16.84 -18.38 -1.21
CA ALA A 157 -16.32 -18.54 0.14
C ALA A 157 -16.18 -20.04 0.45
N PHE A 158 -14.96 -20.51 0.67
CA PHE A 158 -14.69 -21.85 1.14
C PHE A 158 -14.24 -21.78 2.60
N HIS A 159 -15.04 -22.35 3.48
CA HIS A 159 -14.75 -22.40 4.90
C HIS A 159 -14.31 -23.79 5.35
N HIS A 160 -13.08 -23.85 5.88
CA HIS A 160 -12.54 -25.02 6.52
C HIS A 160 -11.80 -24.59 7.79
N PRO A 161 -11.81 -25.36 8.91
CA PRO A 161 -11.15 -24.97 10.16
C PRO A 161 -9.67 -24.54 10.05
N LYS A 162 -8.95 -25.02 9.03
CA LYS A 162 -7.54 -24.73 8.80
C LYS A 162 -7.26 -23.72 7.67
N PHE A 163 -8.25 -23.43 6.83
CA PHE A 163 -8.10 -22.50 5.70
C PHE A 163 -9.45 -22.00 5.23
N SER A 164 -9.51 -20.77 4.79
CA SER A 164 -10.70 -20.18 4.17
C SER A 164 -10.30 -19.36 2.95
N MET A 165 -11.21 -19.31 1.97
CA MET A 165 -11.12 -18.38 0.85
C MET A 165 -12.15 -17.28 1.14
N LEU A 166 -11.68 -16.12 1.55
CA LEU A 166 -12.51 -14.95 1.82
C LEU A 166 -12.58 -14.04 0.59
N PRO A 167 -13.68 -13.29 0.41
CA PRO A 167 -13.84 -12.35 -0.71
C PRO A 167 -12.97 -11.11 -0.61
N GLY A 168 -12.23 -10.93 0.47
CA GLY A 168 -11.33 -9.81 0.71
C GLY A 168 -10.16 -10.19 1.61
N MET A 169 -9.14 -9.35 1.60
CA MET A 169 -7.95 -9.49 2.44
C MET A 169 -7.66 -8.16 3.13
N THR A 170 -7.62 -8.16 4.46
CA THR A 170 -7.25 -6.99 5.26
C THR A 170 -5.77 -6.98 5.62
N VAL A 171 -5.19 -5.78 5.67
CA VAL A 171 -3.85 -5.54 6.23
C VAL A 171 -3.94 -4.48 7.31
N LYS A 172 -3.58 -4.86 8.54
CA LYS A 172 -3.49 -3.95 9.68
C LYS A 172 -2.32 -2.98 9.47
N PRO A 173 -2.51 -1.67 9.64
CA PRO A 173 -1.44 -0.70 9.54
C PRO A 173 -0.49 -0.82 10.75
N GLU A 174 0.81 -0.61 10.51
CA GLU A 174 1.87 -0.56 11.52
C GLU A 174 2.88 0.53 11.12
N ASP A 175 3.49 1.20 12.09
CA ASP A 175 4.55 2.18 11.82
C ASP A 175 5.71 1.55 11.05
N GLY A 176 6.11 2.19 9.97
CA GLY A 176 7.17 1.70 9.08
C GLY A 176 6.75 0.61 8.09
N LEU A 177 5.50 0.17 8.11
CA LEU A 177 5.00 -0.81 7.16
C LEU A 177 4.78 -0.18 5.78
N MET A 178 5.29 -0.85 4.75
CA MET A 178 4.99 -0.59 3.34
C MET A 178 4.17 -1.74 2.78
N VAL A 179 3.09 -1.39 2.09
CA VAL A 179 2.25 -2.33 1.33
C VAL A 179 2.26 -1.90 -0.12
N LEU A 180 2.47 -2.86 -1.05
CA LEU A 180 2.47 -2.63 -2.49
C LEU A 180 1.59 -3.67 -3.17
N PHE A 181 0.80 -3.25 -4.15
CA PHE A 181 -0.18 -4.07 -4.85
C PHE A 181 -0.40 -3.56 -6.28
N PRO A 182 -0.96 -4.38 -7.20
CA PRO A 182 -1.27 -3.94 -8.55
C PRO A 182 -2.23 -2.75 -8.55
N GLY A 183 -1.97 -1.73 -9.39
CA GLY A 183 -2.77 -0.53 -9.44
C GLY A 183 -4.25 -0.77 -9.77
N TRP A 184 -4.59 -1.83 -10.48
CA TRP A 184 -5.97 -2.21 -10.80
C TRP A 184 -6.75 -2.81 -9.63
N LEU A 185 -6.09 -3.23 -8.54
CA LEU A 185 -6.74 -3.93 -7.43
C LEU A 185 -7.63 -2.98 -6.62
N ASN A 186 -8.93 -3.28 -6.58
CA ASN A 186 -9.89 -2.53 -5.80
C ASN A 186 -9.61 -2.66 -4.30
N HIS A 187 -9.58 -1.52 -3.62
CA HIS A 187 -9.31 -1.46 -2.19
C HIS A 187 -9.99 -0.26 -1.54
N TYR A 188 -10.13 -0.32 -0.23
CA TYR A 188 -10.63 0.77 0.60
C TYR A 188 -9.94 0.73 1.97
N VAL A 189 -10.09 1.79 2.75
CA VAL A 189 -9.56 1.83 4.12
C VAL A 189 -10.73 1.97 5.08
N HIS A 190 -10.80 1.06 6.04
CA HIS A 190 -11.79 1.10 7.11
C HIS A 190 -11.67 2.39 7.94
N PRO A 191 -12.78 2.86 8.55
CA PRO A 191 -12.73 4.02 9.44
C PRO A 191 -11.64 3.85 10.50
N TYR A 192 -10.84 4.91 10.66
CA TYR A 192 -9.81 4.97 11.68
C TYR A 192 -10.38 5.54 12.98
N TYR A 193 -10.11 4.88 14.10
CA TYR A 193 -10.50 5.34 15.42
C TYR A 193 -9.28 5.36 16.34
N GLY A 194 -9.02 6.52 16.93
CA GLY A 194 -7.91 6.73 17.85
C GLY A 194 -7.86 8.18 18.34
N PRO A 195 -7.13 8.46 19.44
CA PRO A 195 -7.01 9.80 20.00
C PRO A 195 -6.09 10.74 19.20
N ALA A 196 -5.29 10.20 18.29
CA ALA A 196 -4.40 10.98 17.43
C ALA A 196 -4.70 10.67 15.95
N GLU A 197 -4.13 11.45 15.05
CA GLU A 197 -4.29 11.29 13.60
C GLU A 197 -3.42 10.14 13.06
N ARG A 198 -3.94 9.41 12.07
CA ARG A 198 -3.21 8.42 11.29
C ARG A 198 -2.49 9.11 10.14
N ILE A 199 -1.18 8.95 10.07
CA ILE A 199 -0.34 9.59 9.04
C ILE A 199 0.25 8.52 8.13
N SER A 200 0.10 8.69 6.81
CA SER A 200 0.66 7.80 5.81
C SER A 200 1.01 8.54 4.52
N ILE A 201 1.85 7.92 3.69
CA ILE A 201 2.10 8.35 2.30
C ILE A 201 1.61 7.24 1.39
N ALA A 202 0.70 7.59 0.47
CA ALA A 202 0.29 6.73 -0.63
C ALA A 202 1.08 7.06 -1.90
N PHE A 203 1.19 6.09 -2.80
CA PHE A 203 1.93 6.27 -4.04
C PHE A 203 1.39 5.38 -5.16
N ASN A 204 1.54 5.88 -6.41
CA ASN A 204 1.22 5.19 -7.65
C ASN A 204 2.46 5.18 -8.52
N MET A 205 2.93 4.00 -8.93
CA MET A 205 4.21 3.84 -9.60
C MET A 205 4.06 3.17 -10.96
N MET A 206 4.82 3.69 -11.92
CA MET A 206 5.11 3.09 -13.22
C MET A 206 6.54 2.57 -13.21
N ILE A 207 6.78 1.44 -13.85
CA ILE A 207 8.13 0.91 -14.09
C ILE A 207 8.32 0.70 -15.58
N ARG A 208 9.45 1.17 -16.10
CA ARG A 208 9.96 0.87 -17.44
C ARG A 208 11.26 0.09 -17.27
N VAL A 209 11.43 -0.93 -18.08
CA VAL A 209 12.65 -1.72 -18.16
C VAL A 209 13.22 -1.50 -19.54
N ASP A 210 14.45 -0.98 -19.58
CA ASP A 210 15.18 -0.75 -20.83
C ASP A 210 15.85 -2.08 -21.26
N GLU A 211 15.97 -2.31 -22.58
CA GLU A 211 16.56 -3.52 -23.18
C GLU A 211 18.05 -3.69 -22.88
#